data_998011c7dabef2f6b1f8ae359b90c4ca
#
_entry.id   998011c7dabef2f6b1f8ae359b90c4ca
#
_cell.length_a   1.000
_cell.length_b   1.000
_cell.length_c   1.000
_cell.angle_alpha   90.00
_cell.angle_beta   90.00
_cell.angle_gamma   90.00
#
_symmetry.space_group_name_H-M   'P 1'
#
loop_
_entity.id
_entity.type
_entity.pdbx_description
1 polymer ?
#
loop_
_entity_poly.entity_id
_entity_poly.type
_entity_poly.pdbx_seq_one_letter_code
_entity_poly.pdbx_strand_id
1 'polypeptide(L)'
;MQTLTPESAATNLLEAGNRPPATVRNDVVEELDTLLSKHLSTRADAVERAAVQYSREHYARMTGLLPDEMVRRLQEETTMLTAANTRRIDIRVAVTGNTPRRLGSLPNSLFASHSTLFTALYHVPAFRGLLSDIAGAPVFDCTYPDEQITGTHQTQVGDTHGWHWGDHEFAWIFISEAPAPEHGGLLQCVPHTPWNKQDPAVNRCLTQGPIRTYHHESGESYFFKTDTTLHRTMPIQTEGITRSIVNLTYSGVSDLLSEKTYETTDAVYLD
;
A
#
# COMPACT_ATOMS: atom_id res chain seq x y z
N MET A 1 1.95 -10.59 31.34
CA MET A 1 1.17 -10.23 30.13
C MET A 1 -0.23 -9.88 30.62
N GLN A 2 -0.57 -8.59 30.72
CA GLN A 2 -1.93 -8.16 31.04
C GLN A 2 -2.72 -8.15 29.74
N THR A 3 -3.72 -9.00 29.65
CA THR A 3 -4.70 -8.97 28.56
C THR A 3 -5.57 -7.73 28.72
N LEU A 4 -5.51 -6.82 27.77
CA LEU A 4 -6.41 -5.65 27.69
C LEU A 4 -7.84 -6.16 27.52
N THR A 5 -8.76 -5.68 28.35
CA THR A 5 -10.19 -5.98 28.21
C THR A 5 -10.81 -5.11 27.09
N PRO A 6 -11.92 -5.55 26.47
CA PRO A 6 -12.59 -4.77 25.41
C PRO A 6 -13.00 -3.36 25.83
N GLU A 7 -13.32 -3.15 27.13
CA GLU A 7 -13.65 -1.83 27.69
C GLU A 7 -12.43 -0.90 27.78
N SER A 8 -11.24 -1.43 28.11
CA SER A 8 -10.02 -0.61 28.12
C SER A 8 -9.57 -0.24 26.71
N ALA A 9 -9.86 -1.07 25.71
CA ALA A 9 -9.63 -0.77 24.31
C ALA A 9 -10.58 0.35 23.81
N ALA A 10 -11.86 0.31 24.18
CA ALA A 10 -12.85 1.33 23.83
C ALA A 10 -12.56 2.70 24.49
N THR A 11 -12.08 2.70 25.73
CA THR A 11 -11.69 3.94 26.43
C THR A 11 -10.46 4.59 25.78
N ASN A 12 -9.48 3.77 25.41
CA ASN A 12 -8.29 4.23 24.65
C ASN A 12 -8.65 4.79 23.26
N LEU A 13 -9.72 4.29 22.62
CA LEU A 13 -10.21 4.79 21.32
C LEU A 13 -10.90 6.14 21.42
N LEU A 14 -11.63 6.40 22.51
CA LEU A 14 -12.27 7.71 22.75
C LEU A 14 -11.24 8.80 23.10
N GLU A 15 -10.15 8.44 23.77
CA GLU A 15 -9.03 9.33 24.03
C GLU A 15 -8.15 9.57 22.79
N ALA A 16 -8.06 8.57 21.89
CA ALA A 16 -7.32 8.66 20.62
C ALA A 16 -8.00 9.61 19.61
N GLY A 17 -9.34 9.70 19.61
CA GLY A 17 -10.10 10.60 18.72
C GLY A 17 -9.86 12.09 18.93
N ASN A 18 -9.20 12.49 20.03
CA ASN A 18 -8.83 13.88 20.36
C ASN A 18 -7.32 14.15 20.26
N ARG A 19 -6.53 13.20 19.74
CA ARG A 19 -5.08 13.40 19.61
C ARG A 19 -4.80 14.21 18.34
N PRO A 20 -4.03 15.31 18.43
CA PRO A 20 -3.61 16.02 17.22
C PRO A 20 -2.83 15.06 16.32
N PRO A 21 -2.87 15.22 14.98
CA PRO A 21 -2.14 14.37 14.05
C PRO A 21 -0.68 14.28 14.50
N ALA A 22 -0.14 13.07 14.46
CA ALA A 22 1.24 12.83 14.87
C ALA A 22 2.17 13.69 14.00
N THR A 23 2.89 14.61 14.63
CA THR A 23 3.96 15.33 13.92
C THR A 23 5.00 14.32 13.52
N VAL A 24 5.39 14.32 12.25
CA VAL A 24 6.47 13.44 11.73
C VAL A 24 7.69 13.58 12.65
N ARG A 25 8.15 12.47 13.18
CA ARG A 25 9.27 12.43 14.10
C ARG A 25 10.58 12.46 13.33
N ASN A 26 11.21 13.62 13.27
CA ASN A 26 12.48 13.81 12.54
C ASN A 26 13.59 12.88 13.04
N ASP A 27 13.66 12.61 14.35
CA ASP A 27 14.62 11.67 14.93
C ASP A 27 14.44 10.24 14.38
N VAL A 28 13.20 9.80 14.15
CA VAL A 28 12.90 8.50 13.52
C VAL A 28 13.21 8.52 12.03
N VAL A 29 12.93 9.63 11.34
CA VAL A 29 13.31 9.79 9.92
C VAL A 29 14.82 9.66 9.76
N GLU A 30 15.63 10.35 10.58
CA GLU A 30 17.09 10.29 10.54
C GLU A 30 17.63 8.89 10.87
N GLU A 31 17.04 8.22 11.86
CA GLU A 31 17.39 6.83 12.21
C GLU A 31 17.14 5.89 11.02
N LEU A 32 15.94 5.93 10.43
CA LEU A 32 15.56 5.08 9.31
C LEU A 32 16.39 5.40 8.05
N ASP A 33 16.67 6.68 7.79
CA ASP A 33 17.51 7.10 6.67
C ASP A 33 18.92 6.54 6.78
N THR A 34 19.51 6.64 7.96
CA THR A 34 20.85 6.08 8.25
C THR A 34 20.87 4.56 8.07
N LEU A 35 19.88 3.87 8.64
CA LEU A 35 19.76 2.42 8.56
C LEU A 35 19.61 1.95 7.11
N LEU A 36 18.71 2.59 6.36
CA LEU A 36 18.42 2.24 4.97
C LEU A 36 19.59 2.59 4.04
N SER A 37 20.19 3.77 4.16
CA SER A 37 21.36 4.18 3.36
C SER A 37 22.53 3.22 3.53
N LYS A 38 22.82 2.81 4.77
CA LYS A 38 23.84 1.81 5.06
C LYS A 38 23.51 0.46 4.42
N HIS A 39 22.28 0.01 4.50
CA HIS A 39 21.84 -1.25 3.90
C HIS A 39 21.96 -1.23 2.38
N LEU A 40 21.49 -0.16 1.74
CA LEU A 40 21.49 0.00 0.28
C LEU A 40 22.90 0.14 -0.31
N SER A 41 23.87 0.63 0.46
CA SER A 41 25.26 0.82 -0.03
C SER A 41 25.90 -0.47 -0.58
N THR A 42 25.38 -1.63 -0.23
CA THR A 42 25.83 -2.96 -0.69
C THR A 42 24.80 -3.68 -1.58
N ARG A 43 23.79 -2.96 -2.08
CA ARG A 43 22.62 -3.55 -2.78
C ARG A 43 22.41 -3.00 -4.20
N ALA A 44 23.41 -2.35 -4.79
CA ALA A 44 23.29 -1.72 -6.13
C ALA A 44 22.73 -2.70 -7.19
N ASP A 45 23.24 -3.94 -7.23
CA ASP A 45 22.74 -4.96 -8.16
C ASP A 45 21.26 -5.34 -7.93
N ALA A 46 20.79 -5.30 -6.67
CA ALA A 46 19.40 -5.58 -6.36
C ALA A 46 18.48 -4.43 -6.79
N VAL A 47 18.93 -3.19 -6.62
CA VAL A 47 18.23 -1.99 -7.10
C VAL A 47 18.15 -2.01 -8.63
N GLU A 48 19.26 -2.32 -9.31
CA GLU A 48 19.28 -2.43 -10.78
C GLU A 48 18.31 -3.50 -11.29
N ARG A 49 18.29 -4.70 -10.66
CA ARG A 49 17.32 -5.74 -11.02
C ARG A 49 15.87 -5.29 -10.83
N ALA A 50 15.58 -4.60 -9.74
CA ALA A 50 14.25 -4.04 -9.49
C ALA A 50 13.87 -3.00 -10.55
N ALA A 51 14.78 -2.09 -10.94
CA ALA A 51 14.56 -1.11 -11.98
C ALA A 51 14.31 -1.76 -13.36
N VAL A 52 15.07 -2.79 -13.71
CA VAL A 52 14.87 -3.57 -14.95
C VAL A 52 13.51 -4.25 -14.94
N GLN A 53 13.09 -4.83 -13.82
CA GLN A 53 11.76 -5.43 -13.73
C GLN A 53 10.66 -4.36 -13.86
N TYR A 54 10.80 -3.24 -13.13
CA TYR A 54 9.85 -2.12 -13.18
C TYR A 54 9.66 -1.57 -14.60
N SER A 55 10.73 -1.35 -15.34
CA SER A 55 10.68 -0.82 -16.70
C SER A 55 9.90 -1.71 -17.68
N ARG A 56 9.86 -3.03 -17.43
CA ARG A 56 9.17 -4.00 -18.28
C ARG A 56 7.74 -4.30 -17.86
N GLU A 57 7.50 -4.26 -16.57
CA GLU A 57 6.28 -4.81 -15.97
C GLU A 57 5.43 -3.75 -15.29
N HIS A 58 5.92 -2.49 -15.17
CA HIS A 58 5.39 -1.47 -14.28
C HIS A 58 5.26 -1.97 -12.83
N TYR A 59 6.06 -2.96 -12.47
CA TYR A 59 6.09 -3.62 -11.17
C TYR A 59 7.52 -4.06 -10.87
N ALA A 60 7.95 -3.89 -9.61
CA ALA A 60 9.21 -4.40 -9.10
C ALA A 60 9.01 -5.05 -7.73
N ARG A 61 9.45 -6.30 -7.57
CA ARG A 61 9.58 -6.91 -6.25
C ARG A 61 10.82 -6.33 -5.55
N MET A 62 10.67 -5.92 -4.30
CA MET A 62 11.73 -5.24 -3.55
C MET A 62 12.42 -6.16 -2.53
N THR A 63 12.59 -7.43 -2.86
CA THR A 63 13.19 -8.43 -1.97
C THR A 63 14.60 -8.03 -1.52
N GLY A 64 14.79 -7.94 -0.20
CA GLY A 64 16.08 -7.63 0.42
C GLY A 64 16.53 -6.17 0.26
N LEU A 65 15.66 -5.27 -0.22
CA LEU A 65 15.95 -3.83 -0.31
C LEU A 65 15.65 -3.07 0.98
N LEU A 66 14.87 -3.64 1.88
CA LEU A 66 14.72 -3.12 3.24
C LEU A 66 15.54 -3.96 4.23
N PRO A 67 16.14 -3.35 5.27
CA PRO A 67 16.77 -4.08 6.38
C PRO A 67 15.74 -4.94 7.12
N ASP A 68 16.12 -6.16 7.54
CA ASP A 68 15.25 -7.09 8.26
C ASP A 68 14.68 -6.47 9.56
N GLU A 69 15.49 -5.67 10.25
CA GLU A 69 15.03 -4.94 11.44
C GLU A 69 13.90 -3.97 11.12
N MET A 70 14.02 -3.22 10.01
CA MET A 70 12.97 -2.31 9.55
C MET A 70 11.70 -3.08 9.18
N VAL A 71 11.84 -4.19 8.44
CA VAL A 71 10.71 -5.07 8.08
C VAL A 71 9.97 -5.56 9.32
N ARG A 72 10.68 -6.09 10.32
CA ARG A 72 10.07 -6.55 11.57
C ARG A 72 9.31 -5.45 12.31
N ARG A 73 9.90 -4.26 12.43
CA ARG A 73 9.27 -3.10 13.09
C ARG A 73 8.00 -2.64 12.37
N LEU A 74 8.01 -2.62 11.03
CA LEU A 74 6.84 -2.29 10.21
C LEU A 74 5.73 -3.34 10.36
N GLN A 75 6.07 -4.64 10.46
CA GLN A 75 5.08 -5.69 10.72
C GLN A 75 4.44 -5.54 12.10
N GLU A 76 5.24 -5.26 13.13
CA GLU A 76 4.75 -5.03 14.49
C GLU A 76 3.80 -3.82 14.54
N GLU A 77 4.17 -2.71 13.90
CA GLU A 77 3.30 -1.52 13.84
C GLU A 77 2.01 -1.81 13.06
N THR A 78 2.08 -2.51 11.92
CA THR A 78 0.87 -2.90 11.17
C THR A 78 -0.06 -3.76 12.02
N THR A 79 0.47 -4.72 12.77
CA THR A 79 -0.32 -5.57 13.66
C THR A 79 -1.05 -4.76 14.73
N MET A 80 -0.39 -3.76 15.32
CA MET A 80 -1.03 -2.85 16.27
C MET A 80 -2.14 -2.00 15.63
N LEU A 81 -1.89 -1.48 14.43
CA LEU A 81 -2.87 -0.67 13.71
C LEU A 81 -4.11 -1.46 13.29
N THR A 82 -3.95 -2.69 12.83
CA THR A 82 -5.06 -3.55 12.37
C THR A 82 -5.91 -4.08 13.51
N ALA A 83 -5.33 -4.35 14.68
CA ALA A 83 -6.02 -4.96 15.81
C ALA A 83 -7.18 -4.13 16.38
N ALA A 84 -7.11 -2.80 16.25
CA ALA A 84 -8.04 -1.88 16.92
C ALA A 84 -8.87 -1.00 15.98
N ASN A 85 -8.52 -0.90 14.69
CA ASN A 85 -8.91 0.27 13.89
C ASN A 85 -9.37 -0.01 12.46
N THR A 86 -9.79 -1.22 12.12
CA THR A 86 -10.27 -1.52 10.76
C THR A 86 -11.76 -1.18 10.60
N ARG A 87 -12.07 -0.32 9.63
CA ARG A 87 -13.46 -0.08 9.21
C ARG A 87 -13.82 -1.05 8.09
N ARG A 88 -14.86 -1.85 8.28
CA ARG A 88 -15.33 -2.80 7.26
C ARG A 88 -15.94 -2.07 6.07
N ILE A 89 -15.46 -2.40 4.86
CA ILE A 89 -15.98 -1.93 3.58
C ILE A 89 -16.55 -3.11 2.80
N ASP A 90 -17.76 -2.95 2.25
CA ASP A 90 -18.34 -3.83 1.23
C ASP A 90 -19.13 -2.97 0.24
N ILE A 91 -18.43 -2.45 -0.76
CA ILE A 91 -18.95 -1.50 -1.75
C ILE A 91 -18.52 -1.90 -3.16
N ARG A 92 -19.09 -1.23 -4.16
CA ARG A 92 -18.65 -1.26 -5.55
C ARG A 92 -18.34 0.15 -6.01
N VAL A 93 -17.25 0.32 -6.76
CA VAL A 93 -16.77 1.64 -7.21
C VAL A 93 -17.02 1.79 -8.71
N ALA A 94 -17.84 2.77 -9.07
CA ALA A 94 -18.30 2.96 -10.46
C ALA A 94 -17.16 3.27 -11.44
N VAL A 95 -16.25 4.17 -11.06
CA VAL A 95 -15.09 4.57 -11.90
C VAL A 95 -14.09 3.44 -12.17
N THR A 96 -14.26 2.29 -11.52
CA THR A 96 -13.50 1.07 -11.78
C THR A 96 -14.37 -0.08 -12.31
N GLY A 97 -15.46 0.24 -13.01
CA GLY A 97 -16.36 -0.75 -13.62
C GLY A 97 -17.19 -1.53 -12.61
N ASN A 98 -17.57 -0.91 -11.49
CA ASN A 98 -18.33 -1.53 -10.39
C ASN A 98 -17.65 -2.76 -9.79
N THR A 99 -16.33 -2.79 -9.77
CA THR A 99 -15.58 -3.86 -9.12
C THR A 99 -15.66 -3.75 -7.60
N PRO A 100 -15.67 -4.89 -6.86
CA PRO A 100 -15.93 -4.89 -5.42
C PRO A 100 -14.72 -4.40 -4.61
N ARG A 101 -15.03 -3.78 -3.46
CA ARG A 101 -14.11 -3.54 -2.34
C ARG A 101 -14.71 -4.21 -1.12
N ARG A 102 -14.14 -5.35 -0.72
CA ARG A 102 -14.51 -6.09 0.49
C ARG A 102 -13.28 -6.28 1.32
N LEU A 103 -13.13 -5.48 2.37
CA LEU A 103 -11.92 -5.43 3.18
C LEU A 103 -12.14 -4.61 4.45
N GLY A 104 -11.23 -4.73 5.40
CA GLY A 104 -11.03 -3.74 6.45
C GLY A 104 -10.17 -2.61 5.91
N SER A 105 -10.64 -1.39 6.00
CA SER A 105 -9.97 -0.16 5.55
C SER A 105 -9.19 0.46 6.70
N LEU A 106 -7.95 0.92 6.42
CA LEU A 106 -7.13 1.73 7.30
C LEU A 106 -6.84 3.06 6.59
N PRO A 107 -7.52 4.15 6.97
CA PRO A 107 -7.38 5.45 6.32
C PRO A 107 -6.08 6.17 6.72
N ASN A 108 -5.68 7.18 5.94
CA ASN A 108 -4.51 8.01 6.25
C ASN A 108 -4.58 8.67 7.63
N SER A 109 -5.77 9.10 8.06
CA SER A 109 -6.00 9.69 9.38
C SER A 109 -5.59 8.77 10.53
N LEU A 110 -5.74 7.45 10.36
CA LEU A 110 -5.28 6.46 11.33
C LEU A 110 -3.74 6.44 11.41
N PHE A 111 -3.06 6.41 10.27
CA PHE A 111 -1.59 6.45 10.24
C PHE A 111 -1.08 7.78 10.81
N ALA A 112 -1.65 8.89 10.40
CA ALA A 112 -1.30 10.22 10.93
C ALA A 112 -1.45 10.32 12.45
N SER A 113 -2.37 9.57 13.05
CA SER A 113 -2.64 9.62 14.49
C SER A 113 -1.88 8.56 15.30
N HIS A 114 -1.57 7.41 14.73
CA HIS A 114 -1.11 6.24 15.47
C HIS A 114 0.17 5.58 14.94
N SER A 115 0.59 5.91 13.70
CA SER A 115 1.82 5.37 13.12
C SER A 115 2.99 6.32 13.36
N THR A 116 4.10 5.76 13.82
CA THR A 116 5.39 6.46 13.90
C THR A 116 6.31 6.06 12.76
N LEU A 117 6.34 4.77 12.43
CA LEU A 117 7.30 4.25 11.45
C LEU A 117 6.88 4.52 10.00
N PHE A 118 5.61 4.25 9.63
CA PHE A 118 5.15 4.52 8.26
C PHE A 118 5.12 6.01 7.95
N THR A 119 4.69 6.85 8.91
CA THR A 119 4.74 8.32 8.75
C THR A 119 6.18 8.83 8.62
N ALA A 120 7.13 8.28 9.36
CA ALA A 120 8.54 8.62 9.20
C ALA A 120 9.11 8.09 7.86
N LEU A 121 8.88 6.81 7.53
CA LEU A 121 9.37 6.16 6.31
C LEU A 121 8.94 6.91 5.04
N TYR A 122 7.70 7.42 5.02
CA TYR A 122 7.18 8.21 3.91
C TYR A 122 8.09 9.40 3.56
N HIS A 123 8.76 9.98 4.55
CA HIS A 123 9.63 11.14 4.42
C HIS A 123 11.13 10.80 4.41
N VAL A 124 11.53 9.52 4.50
CA VAL A 124 12.94 9.11 4.49
C VAL A 124 13.56 9.40 3.12
N PRO A 125 14.63 10.24 3.03
CA PRO A 125 15.27 10.60 1.76
C PRO A 125 15.84 9.38 1.00
N ALA A 126 16.52 8.47 1.71
CA ALA A 126 17.07 7.24 1.11
C ALA A 126 15.97 6.33 0.54
N PHE A 127 14.80 6.30 1.17
CA PHE A 127 13.67 5.51 0.68
C PHE A 127 13.09 6.12 -0.60
N ARG A 128 12.86 7.43 -0.62
CA ARG A 128 12.42 8.13 -1.83
C ARG A 128 13.43 8.04 -2.97
N GLY A 129 14.72 8.14 -2.65
CA GLY A 129 15.82 7.93 -3.61
C GLY A 129 15.76 6.53 -4.23
N LEU A 130 15.61 5.49 -3.40
CA LEU A 130 15.44 4.10 -3.86
C LEU A 130 14.25 3.95 -4.82
N LEU A 131 13.10 4.53 -4.50
CA LEU A 131 11.92 4.47 -5.37
C LEU A 131 12.16 5.20 -6.69
N SER A 132 12.84 6.36 -6.65
CA SER A 132 13.22 7.13 -7.84
C SER A 132 14.21 6.37 -8.73
N ASP A 133 15.18 5.69 -8.14
CA ASP A 133 16.16 4.86 -8.88
C ASP A 133 15.45 3.68 -9.58
N ILE A 134 14.51 3.03 -8.90
CA ILE A 134 13.72 1.92 -9.48
C ILE A 134 12.80 2.44 -10.59
N ALA A 135 12.12 3.57 -10.38
CA ALA A 135 11.22 4.18 -11.35
C ALA A 135 11.96 4.72 -12.60
N GLY A 136 13.25 5.08 -12.44
CA GLY A 136 13.98 5.85 -13.44
C GLY A 136 13.42 7.27 -13.64
N ALA A 137 12.70 7.80 -12.63
CA ALA A 137 12.02 9.08 -12.64
C ALA A 137 11.89 9.66 -11.23
N PRO A 138 11.78 10.99 -11.08
CA PRO A 138 11.57 11.60 -9.75
C PRO A 138 10.24 11.13 -9.12
N VAL A 139 10.30 10.82 -7.82
CA VAL A 139 9.17 10.46 -6.99
C VAL A 139 8.90 11.59 -5.99
N PHE A 140 7.67 12.11 -5.98
CA PHE A 140 7.24 13.23 -5.15
C PHE A 140 6.19 12.79 -4.13
N ASP A 141 5.94 13.62 -3.12
CA ASP A 141 4.84 13.41 -2.20
C ASP A 141 3.51 13.36 -2.97
N CYS A 142 2.63 12.47 -2.54
CA CYS A 142 1.27 12.39 -3.07
C CYS A 142 0.54 13.71 -2.86
N THR A 143 -0.05 14.24 -3.94
CA THR A 143 -0.75 15.52 -3.92
C THR A 143 -2.08 15.48 -3.17
N TYR A 144 -2.60 14.29 -2.88
CA TYR A 144 -3.81 14.09 -2.09
C TYR A 144 -3.46 13.46 -0.73
N PRO A 145 -3.50 14.23 0.36
CA PRO A 145 -3.04 13.76 1.68
C PRO A 145 -3.71 12.48 2.15
N ASP A 146 -5.02 12.31 1.90
CA ASP A 146 -5.77 11.15 2.36
C ASP A 146 -5.40 9.83 1.63
N GLU A 147 -4.61 9.91 0.56
CA GLU A 147 -4.06 8.75 -0.14
C GLU A 147 -2.60 8.45 0.20
N GLN A 148 -1.91 9.35 0.92
CA GLN A 148 -0.47 9.21 1.18
C GLN A 148 -0.10 7.89 1.84
N ILE A 149 -0.83 7.51 2.90
CA ILE A 149 -0.61 6.25 3.61
C ILE A 149 -1.97 5.62 3.89
N THR A 150 -2.22 4.48 3.31
CA THR A 150 -3.45 3.72 3.51
C THR A 150 -3.14 2.26 3.76
N GLY A 151 -4.11 1.48 4.22
CA GLY A 151 -3.91 0.06 4.38
C GLY A 151 -5.18 -0.74 4.16
N THR A 152 -5.02 -2.03 3.91
CA THR A 152 -6.13 -2.97 3.83
C THR A 152 -5.89 -4.19 4.70
N HIS A 153 -6.97 -4.64 5.34
CA HIS A 153 -6.97 -5.81 6.21
C HIS A 153 -8.10 -6.75 5.76
N GLN A 154 -7.74 -7.91 5.22
CA GLN A 154 -8.65 -8.89 4.65
C GLN A 154 -8.67 -10.13 5.54
N THR A 155 -9.85 -10.47 6.09
CA THR A 155 -10.00 -11.53 7.12
C THR A 155 -11.16 -12.47 6.85
N GLN A 156 -11.96 -12.20 5.82
CA GLN A 156 -13.15 -13.00 5.52
C GLN A 156 -13.01 -13.62 4.13
N VAL A 157 -13.62 -14.80 3.97
CA VAL A 157 -13.74 -15.42 2.63
C VAL A 157 -14.47 -14.47 1.69
N GLY A 158 -13.90 -14.26 0.51
CA GLY A 158 -14.40 -13.32 -0.48
C GLY A 158 -13.87 -11.89 -0.34
N ASP A 159 -13.06 -11.58 0.69
CA ASP A 159 -12.39 -10.29 0.82
C ASP A 159 -11.43 -10.06 -0.33
N THR A 160 -11.57 -8.91 -0.97
CA THR A 160 -10.83 -8.54 -2.17
C THR A 160 -10.75 -7.02 -2.30
N HIS A 161 -9.66 -6.55 -2.84
CA HIS A 161 -9.59 -5.25 -3.47
C HIS A 161 -9.70 -5.50 -4.99
N GLY A 162 -10.91 -5.38 -5.53
CA GLY A 162 -11.23 -5.73 -6.92
C GLY A 162 -10.44 -4.90 -7.94
N TRP A 163 -10.60 -5.22 -9.22
CA TRP A 163 -9.85 -4.56 -10.29
C TRP A 163 -9.97 -3.04 -10.25
N HIS A 164 -8.82 -2.35 -10.26
CA HIS A 164 -8.72 -0.89 -10.18
C HIS A 164 -7.37 -0.39 -10.67
N TRP A 165 -7.26 0.91 -10.80
CA TRP A 165 -6.03 1.68 -10.95
C TRP A 165 -5.86 2.61 -9.75
N GLY A 166 -4.66 3.13 -9.53
CA GLY A 166 -4.39 4.21 -8.60
C GLY A 166 -4.63 5.57 -9.25
N ASP A 167 -4.96 6.56 -8.44
CA ASP A 167 -5.12 7.95 -8.89
C ASP A 167 -3.76 8.63 -9.12
N HIS A 168 -2.71 8.17 -8.46
CA HIS A 168 -1.33 8.66 -8.60
C HIS A 168 -0.44 7.62 -9.29
N GLU A 169 0.71 8.10 -9.78
CA GLU A 169 1.60 7.31 -10.62
C GLU A 169 2.22 6.13 -9.86
N PHE A 170 2.63 6.30 -8.60
CA PHE A 170 3.43 5.34 -7.88
C PHE A 170 2.79 4.87 -6.58
N ALA A 171 2.92 3.58 -6.29
CA ALA A 171 2.65 3.03 -4.97
C ALA A 171 3.74 2.03 -4.55
N TRP A 172 4.16 2.15 -3.29
CA TRP A 172 4.91 1.12 -2.61
C TRP A 172 4.00 0.37 -1.65
N ILE A 173 3.99 -0.94 -1.76
CA ILE A 173 3.14 -1.80 -0.95
C ILE A 173 4.00 -2.67 -0.05
N PHE A 174 3.75 -2.58 1.25
CA PHE A 174 4.31 -3.46 2.26
C PHE A 174 3.31 -4.56 2.61
N ILE A 175 3.73 -5.80 2.50
CA ILE A 175 2.95 -6.98 2.85
C ILE A 175 3.29 -7.35 4.30
N SER A 176 2.49 -6.90 5.25
CA SER A 176 2.73 -7.23 6.66
C SER A 176 2.38 -8.68 6.96
N GLU A 177 1.27 -9.16 6.41
CA GLU A 177 0.80 -10.53 6.54
C GLU A 177 0.23 -11.03 5.22
N ALA A 178 0.65 -12.20 4.76
CA ALA A 178 0.19 -12.82 3.54
C ALA A 178 -0.13 -14.29 3.76
N PRO A 179 -1.23 -14.80 3.15
CA PRO A 179 -1.54 -16.22 3.14
C PRO A 179 -0.65 -16.99 2.17
N ALA A 180 -0.59 -18.31 2.35
CA ALA A 180 -0.08 -19.20 1.32
C ALA A 180 -0.92 -19.11 0.03
N PRO A 181 -0.34 -19.37 -1.16
CA PRO A 181 -0.98 -19.12 -2.45
C PRO A 181 -2.34 -19.81 -2.63
N GLU A 182 -2.51 -20.99 -2.06
CA GLU A 182 -3.76 -21.79 -2.11
C GLU A 182 -4.94 -21.15 -1.40
N HIS A 183 -4.70 -20.16 -0.55
CA HIS A 183 -5.74 -19.45 0.20
C HIS A 183 -6.20 -18.15 -0.46
N GLY A 184 -5.68 -17.82 -1.64
CA GLY A 184 -6.00 -16.57 -2.33
C GLY A 184 -5.12 -15.40 -1.90
N GLY A 185 -5.64 -14.16 -2.01
CA GLY A 185 -4.89 -12.96 -1.63
C GLY A 185 -3.75 -12.59 -2.58
N LEU A 186 -3.63 -13.25 -3.73
CA LEU A 186 -2.59 -12.98 -4.73
C LEU A 186 -2.82 -11.63 -5.41
N LEU A 187 -1.75 -10.92 -5.72
CA LEU A 187 -1.80 -9.75 -6.58
C LEU A 187 -1.92 -10.18 -8.05
N GLN A 188 -2.86 -9.61 -8.77
CA GLN A 188 -2.94 -9.72 -10.23
C GLN A 188 -2.82 -8.34 -10.88
N CYS A 189 -2.03 -8.27 -11.95
CA CYS A 189 -1.76 -7.03 -12.70
C CYS A 189 -1.88 -7.24 -14.20
N VAL A 190 -2.42 -6.21 -14.88
CA VAL A 190 -2.35 -6.03 -16.33
C VAL A 190 -1.63 -4.71 -16.57
N PRO A 191 -0.31 -4.71 -16.83
CA PRO A 191 0.45 -3.49 -17.03
C PRO A 191 0.10 -2.83 -18.36
N HIS A 192 0.50 -1.56 -18.50
CA HIS A 192 0.29 -0.75 -19.73
C HIS A 192 -1.18 -0.57 -20.10
N THR A 193 -2.05 -0.44 -19.09
CA THR A 193 -3.49 -0.20 -19.24
C THR A 193 -3.85 1.19 -18.73
N PRO A 194 -4.02 2.20 -19.58
CA PRO A 194 -4.42 3.54 -19.15
C PRO A 194 -5.84 3.52 -18.56
N TRP A 195 -6.04 4.28 -17.51
CA TRP A 195 -7.33 4.39 -16.86
C TRP A 195 -8.18 5.51 -17.48
N ASN A 196 -9.37 5.17 -17.94
CA ASN A 196 -10.42 6.13 -18.28
C ASN A 196 -11.56 6.02 -17.27
N LYS A 197 -11.69 6.98 -16.36
CA LYS A 197 -12.73 6.99 -15.30
C LYS A 197 -14.15 7.03 -15.84
N GLN A 198 -14.38 7.59 -17.04
CA GLN A 198 -15.69 7.67 -17.67
C GLN A 198 -16.10 6.34 -18.34
N ASP A 199 -15.13 5.61 -18.90
CA ASP A 199 -15.31 4.27 -19.49
C ASP A 199 -14.14 3.37 -19.09
N PRO A 200 -14.13 2.80 -17.87
CA PRO A 200 -13.00 2.02 -17.37
C PRO A 200 -12.78 0.71 -18.14
N ALA A 201 -13.80 0.21 -18.85
CA ALA A 201 -13.73 -0.96 -19.73
C ALA A 201 -12.88 -2.12 -19.20
N VAL A 202 -12.96 -2.43 -17.89
CA VAL A 202 -12.12 -3.41 -17.18
C VAL A 202 -12.02 -4.73 -17.93
N ASN A 203 -13.14 -5.30 -18.37
CA ASN A 203 -13.14 -6.58 -19.08
C ASN A 203 -12.38 -6.51 -20.42
N ARG A 204 -12.39 -5.36 -21.09
CA ARG A 204 -11.60 -5.16 -22.30
C ARG A 204 -10.11 -5.20 -21.98
N CYS A 205 -9.67 -4.49 -20.93
CA CYS A 205 -8.28 -4.52 -20.48
C CYS A 205 -7.81 -5.95 -20.16
N LEU A 206 -8.66 -6.75 -19.49
CA LEU A 206 -8.35 -8.13 -19.14
C LEU A 206 -8.18 -9.07 -20.36
N THR A 207 -8.68 -8.69 -21.52
CA THR A 207 -8.56 -9.48 -22.77
C THR A 207 -7.46 -8.99 -23.71
N GLN A 208 -6.87 -7.82 -23.44
CA GLN A 208 -5.88 -7.20 -24.33
C GLN A 208 -4.43 -7.44 -23.92
N GLY A 209 -4.19 -7.86 -22.69
CA GLY A 209 -2.85 -8.10 -22.15
C GLY A 209 -2.78 -9.34 -21.27
N PRO A 210 -1.57 -9.84 -21.00
CA PRO A 210 -1.40 -10.95 -20.08
C PRO A 210 -1.71 -10.51 -18.65
N ILE A 211 -2.52 -11.30 -17.95
CA ILE A 211 -2.71 -11.14 -16.50
C ILE A 211 -1.52 -11.78 -15.80
N ARG A 212 -0.69 -10.97 -15.16
CA ARG A 212 0.41 -11.43 -14.32
C ARG A 212 -0.11 -11.68 -12.92
N THR A 213 0.32 -12.76 -12.31
CA THR A 213 -0.06 -13.11 -10.93
C THR A 213 1.20 -13.22 -10.07
N TYR A 214 1.20 -12.55 -8.93
CA TYR A 214 2.30 -12.53 -7.99
C TYR A 214 1.84 -13.02 -6.62
N HIS A 215 2.62 -13.91 -6.04
CA HIS A 215 2.56 -14.26 -4.62
C HIS A 215 3.66 -13.49 -3.88
N HIS A 216 3.33 -12.99 -2.71
CA HIS A 216 4.26 -12.35 -1.79
C HIS A 216 4.21 -13.06 -0.44
N GLU A 217 5.34 -13.12 0.23
CA GLU A 217 5.42 -13.59 1.60
C GLU A 217 5.26 -12.42 2.59
N SER A 218 4.94 -12.73 3.84
CA SER A 218 4.88 -11.73 4.91
C SER A 218 6.25 -11.08 5.09
N GLY A 219 6.29 -9.75 5.18
CA GLY A 219 7.51 -8.95 5.24
C GLY A 219 8.06 -8.52 3.88
N GLU A 220 7.55 -9.04 2.76
CA GLU A 220 7.93 -8.58 1.45
C GLU A 220 7.29 -7.24 1.09
N SER A 221 7.87 -6.56 0.11
CA SER A 221 7.30 -5.36 -0.48
C SER A 221 7.49 -5.34 -1.99
N TYR A 222 6.66 -4.52 -2.65
CA TYR A 222 6.79 -4.23 -4.07
C TYR A 222 6.47 -2.77 -4.37
N PHE A 223 7.01 -2.30 -5.46
CA PHE A 223 6.77 -0.96 -5.99
C PHE A 223 6.20 -1.07 -7.40
N PHE A 224 5.18 -0.29 -7.73
CA PHE A 224 4.58 -0.39 -9.05
C PHE A 224 3.94 0.92 -9.54
N LYS A 225 3.73 1.00 -10.85
CA LYS A 225 3.09 2.13 -11.52
C LYS A 225 1.58 1.90 -11.54
N THR A 226 0.85 2.57 -10.64
CA THR A 226 -0.56 2.27 -10.38
C THR A 226 -1.53 2.88 -11.36
N ASP A 227 -1.22 4.06 -11.90
CA ASP A 227 -2.09 4.82 -12.82
C ASP A 227 -2.28 4.14 -14.18
N THR A 228 -1.33 3.31 -14.58
CA THR A 228 -1.32 2.59 -15.86
C THR A 228 -1.18 1.07 -15.70
N THR A 229 -1.50 0.55 -14.53
CA THR A 229 -1.55 -0.89 -14.26
C THR A 229 -2.89 -1.25 -13.64
N LEU A 230 -3.78 -1.87 -14.41
CA LEU A 230 -5.00 -2.45 -13.86
C LEU A 230 -4.60 -3.61 -12.91
N HIS A 231 -5.01 -3.54 -11.66
CA HIS A 231 -4.60 -4.53 -10.67
C HIS A 231 -5.71 -4.88 -9.69
N ARG A 232 -5.57 -6.03 -9.02
CA ARG A 232 -6.45 -6.46 -7.93
C ARG A 232 -5.73 -7.34 -6.93
N THR A 233 -6.29 -7.47 -5.73
CA THR A 233 -6.04 -8.61 -4.86
C THR A 233 -7.10 -9.67 -5.12
N MET A 234 -6.71 -10.91 -5.42
CA MET A 234 -7.62 -12.05 -5.54
C MET A 234 -8.37 -12.28 -4.22
N PRO A 235 -9.64 -12.72 -4.28
CA PRO A 235 -10.40 -13.00 -3.07
C PRO A 235 -9.70 -14.00 -2.15
N ILE A 236 -9.80 -13.77 -0.82
CA ILE A 236 -9.49 -14.78 0.19
C ILE A 236 -10.44 -15.96 0.01
N GLN A 237 -9.92 -17.18 0.04
CA GLN A 237 -10.68 -18.40 -0.30
C GLN A 237 -10.91 -19.32 0.91
N THR A 238 -10.21 -19.09 2.00
CA THR A 238 -10.22 -19.96 3.19
C THR A 238 -10.53 -19.15 4.44
N GLU A 239 -11.35 -19.71 5.34
CA GLU A 239 -11.66 -19.12 6.64
C GLU A 239 -10.43 -19.07 7.56
N GLY A 240 -10.39 -18.08 8.45
CA GLY A 240 -9.29 -17.91 9.42
C GLY A 240 -7.98 -17.42 8.83
N ILE A 241 -7.99 -17.04 7.55
CA ILE A 241 -6.84 -16.50 6.85
C ILE A 241 -6.87 -14.97 6.87
N THR A 242 -5.71 -14.38 7.09
CA THR A 242 -5.52 -12.92 7.13
C THR A 242 -4.54 -12.48 6.05
N ARG A 243 -4.82 -11.33 5.45
CA ARG A 243 -3.89 -10.57 4.62
C ARG A 243 -3.94 -9.09 4.98
N SER A 244 -2.77 -8.56 5.35
CA SER A 244 -2.64 -7.15 5.79
C SER A 244 -1.55 -6.47 4.98
N ILE A 245 -1.88 -5.30 4.42
CA ILE A 245 -0.90 -4.48 3.70
C ILE A 245 -0.98 -3.02 4.13
N VAL A 246 0.14 -2.32 3.95
CA VAL A 246 0.21 -0.86 3.98
C VAL A 246 0.67 -0.36 2.62
N ASN A 247 0.01 0.66 2.12
CA ASN A 247 0.28 1.34 0.86
C ASN A 247 0.83 2.74 1.13
N LEU A 248 1.98 3.07 0.56
CA LEU A 248 2.51 4.42 0.48
C LEU A 248 2.39 4.91 -0.97
N THR A 249 1.55 5.90 -1.20
CA THR A 249 1.30 6.49 -2.53
C THR A 249 2.20 7.70 -2.74
N TYR A 250 2.75 7.79 -3.96
CA TYR A 250 3.61 8.89 -4.38
C TYR A 250 3.20 9.41 -5.76
N SER A 251 3.49 10.68 -6.01
CA SER A 251 3.25 11.35 -7.28
C SER A 251 4.43 11.26 -8.23
N GLY A 252 4.15 11.16 -9.52
CA GLY A 252 5.07 11.47 -10.60
C GLY A 252 4.94 12.91 -11.08
N VAL A 253 5.74 13.29 -12.08
CA VAL A 253 5.68 14.64 -12.66
C VAL A 253 4.30 14.96 -13.26
N SER A 254 3.66 13.98 -13.90
CA SER A 254 2.33 14.14 -14.50
C SER A 254 1.25 14.47 -13.47
N ASP A 255 1.37 13.90 -12.25
CA ASP A 255 0.42 14.13 -11.16
C ASP A 255 0.45 15.57 -10.65
N LEU A 256 1.65 16.18 -10.64
CA LEU A 256 1.83 17.57 -10.22
C LEU A 256 1.25 18.58 -11.21
N LEU A 257 1.02 18.18 -12.46
CA LEU A 257 0.59 19.03 -13.58
C LEU A 257 -0.87 18.82 -13.98
N SER A 258 -1.56 17.85 -13.38
CA SER A 258 -2.94 17.50 -13.75
C SER A 258 -3.89 17.64 -12.58
N GLU A 259 -5.11 18.13 -12.87
CA GLU A 259 -6.21 18.02 -11.92
C GLU A 259 -6.70 16.58 -11.85
N LYS A 260 -6.94 16.08 -10.63
CA LYS A 260 -7.39 14.72 -10.35
C LYS A 260 -8.66 14.70 -9.51
N THR A 261 -9.36 13.60 -9.59
CA THR A 261 -10.49 13.27 -8.72
C THR A 261 -10.16 11.96 -8.01
N TYR A 262 -10.70 11.75 -6.79
CA TYR A 262 -10.22 10.72 -5.86
C TYR A 262 -11.33 9.77 -5.43
N GLU A 263 -12.28 9.46 -6.31
CA GLU A 263 -13.50 8.71 -6.02
C GLU A 263 -13.23 7.32 -5.41
N THR A 264 -12.11 6.69 -5.79
CA THR A 264 -11.73 5.39 -5.21
C THR A 264 -11.23 5.55 -3.79
N THR A 265 -10.33 6.49 -3.57
CA THR A 265 -9.76 6.77 -2.24
C THR A 265 -10.84 7.25 -1.28
N ASP A 266 -11.69 8.19 -1.72
CA ASP A 266 -12.79 8.72 -0.92
C ASP A 266 -13.77 7.61 -0.52
N ALA A 267 -14.18 6.75 -1.46
CA ALA A 267 -15.12 5.68 -1.17
C ALA A 267 -14.58 4.59 -0.22
N VAL A 268 -13.28 4.35 -0.25
CA VAL A 268 -12.66 3.26 0.53
C VAL A 268 -12.10 3.75 1.86
N TYR A 269 -11.52 4.96 1.90
CA TYR A 269 -10.72 5.42 3.03
C TYR A 269 -11.29 6.66 3.76
N LEU A 270 -12.22 7.40 3.17
CA LEU A 270 -12.93 8.48 3.88
C LEU A 270 -14.24 7.99 4.50
N ASP A 271 -14.68 8.68 5.56
CA ASP A 271 -15.94 8.39 6.29
C ASP A 271 -17.17 8.95 5.55
#